data_8a34b2a4260a65b757c718ffa33a78e8
#
_entry.id   8a34b2a4260a65b757c718ffa33a78e8
#
_cell.length_a   1.000
_cell.length_b   1.000
_cell.length_c   1.000
_cell.angle_alpha   90.00
_cell.angle_beta   90.00
_cell.angle_gamma   90.00
#
_symmetry.space_group_name_H-M   'P 1'
#
loop_
_entity.id
_entity.type
_entity.pdbx_description
1 polymer ?
#
loop_
_entity_poly.entity_id
_entity_poly.type
_entity_poly.pdbx_seq_one_letter_code
_entity_poly.pdbx_strand_id
1 'polypeptide(L)'
;MQKKKIYLAGFDVFYTNAIEVLDTKKKLCETYGFIGLAPLDNTVDLSQPKQLIRQAIYKANVQLMQEADILCVNLNAFRHGEPDSGTVFEIGYAVALGKEVYVYVDSAQTMLEKTRMHDAQCVCKDGVWLDGNGLIIEDFEGMFNLMINESTTIINGSLEDVLRILK
;
A
#
# COMPACT_ATOMS: atom_id res chain seq x y z
N MET A 1 -27.36 -9.83 -1.46
CA MET A 1 -26.22 -9.41 -2.29
C MET A 1 -24.97 -10.08 -1.76
N GLN A 2 -24.05 -10.49 -2.62
CA GLN A 2 -22.76 -11.05 -2.21
C GLN A 2 -21.90 -9.92 -1.62
N LYS A 3 -21.23 -10.15 -0.49
CA LYS A 3 -20.34 -9.17 0.12
C LYS A 3 -19.13 -8.93 -0.78
N LYS A 4 -18.75 -7.67 -1.01
CA LYS A 4 -17.50 -7.33 -1.72
C LYS A 4 -16.28 -7.79 -0.93
N LYS A 5 -15.26 -8.25 -1.66
CA LYS A 5 -13.98 -8.68 -1.12
C LYS A 5 -12.97 -7.54 -1.21
N ILE A 6 -12.25 -7.29 -0.13
CA ILE A 6 -11.19 -6.28 -0.04
C ILE A 6 -9.85 -6.97 0.19
N TYR A 7 -8.89 -6.78 -0.72
CA TYR A 7 -7.51 -7.18 -0.48
C TYR A 7 -6.79 -6.11 0.35
N LEU A 8 -6.22 -6.54 1.48
CA LEU A 8 -5.51 -5.69 2.44
C LEU A 8 -4.02 -5.68 2.11
N ALA A 9 -3.61 -4.74 1.26
CA ALA A 9 -2.21 -4.55 0.89
C ALA A 9 -1.46 -3.68 1.91
N GLY A 10 -0.16 -3.83 1.99
CA GLY A 10 0.70 -3.01 2.82
C GLY A 10 1.82 -3.77 3.50
N PHE A 11 2.71 -3.02 4.12
CA PHE A 11 3.86 -3.59 4.84
C PHE A 11 3.50 -4.29 6.16
N ASP A 12 2.22 -4.40 6.48
CA ASP A 12 1.73 -5.05 7.72
C ASP A 12 2.22 -6.51 7.87
N VAL A 13 2.53 -7.16 6.75
CA VAL A 13 3.10 -8.52 6.72
C VAL A 13 4.50 -8.63 7.35
N PHE A 14 5.18 -7.51 7.54
CA PHE A 14 6.53 -7.47 8.13
C PHE A 14 6.54 -7.25 9.64
N TYR A 15 5.37 -7.03 10.27
CA TYR A 15 5.29 -7.01 11.73
C TYR A 15 5.55 -8.41 12.31
N THR A 16 6.18 -8.46 13.48
CA THR A 16 6.39 -9.73 14.20
C THR A 16 5.09 -10.42 14.60
N ASN A 17 4.01 -9.64 14.76
CA ASN A 17 2.64 -10.09 15.03
C ASN A 17 1.70 -9.88 13.83
N ALA A 18 2.21 -10.00 12.60
CA ALA A 18 1.48 -9.73 11.36
C ALA A 18 0.12 -10.43 11.27
N ILE A 19 0.04 -11.68 11.73
CA ILE A 19 -1.22 -12.47 11.72
C ILE A 19 -2.29 -11.75 12.56
N GLU A 20 -1.96 -11.33 13.77
CA GLU A 20 -2.88 -10.63 14.68
C GLU A 20 -3.35 -9.29 14.08
N VAL A 21 -2.41 -8.53 13.51
CA VAL A 21 -2.69 -7.24 12.85
C VAL A 21 -3.65 -7.44 11.68
N LEU A 22 -3.37 -8.40 10.79
CA LEU A 22 -4.20 -8.67 9.63
C LEU A 22 -5.57 -9.25 10.00
N ASP A 23 -5.64 -10.12 11.03
CA ASP A 23 -6.92 -10.63 11.54
C ASP A 23 -7.78 -9.51 12.13
N THR A 24 -7.16 -8.54 12.81
CA THR A 24 -7.87 -7.35 13.31
C THR A 24 -8.45 -6.53 12.15
N LYS A 25 -7.68 -6.32 11.09
CA LYS A 25 -8.13 -5.62 9.89
C LYS A 25 -9.25 -6.38 9.15
N LYS A 26 -9.16 -7.70 9.05
CA LYS A 26 -10.25 -8.53 8.46
C LYS A 26 -11.53 -8.41 9.27
N LYS A 27 -11.48 -8.49 10.60
CA LYS A 27 -12.63 -8.28 11.48
C LYS A 27 -13.23 -6.88 11.30
N LEU A 28 -12.40 -5.87 11.13
CA LEU A 28 -12.87 -4.52 10.83
C LEU A 28 -13.62 -4.47 9.50
N CYS A 29 -13.11 -5.09 8.44
CA CYS A 29 -13.83 -5.23 7.17
C CYS A 29 -15.21 -5.89 7.36
N GLU A 30 -15.27 -6.97 8.14
CA GLU A 30 -16.53 -7.68 8.43
C GLU A 30 -17.57 -6.78 9.13
N THR A 31 -17.12 -5.91 10.07
CA THR A 31 -17.97 -4.95 10.77
C THR A 31 -18.63 -3.96 9.81
N TYR A 32 -17.96 -3.63 8.72
CA TYR A 32 -18.45 -2.77 7.66
C TYR A 32 -19.17 -3.50 6.52
N GLY A 33 -19.30 -4.83 6.61
CA GLY A 33 -20.05 -5.67 5.65
C GLY A 33 -19.22 -6.19 4.48
N PHE A 34 -17.90 -6.12 4.55
CA PHE A 34 -16.96 -6.61 3.55
C PHE A 34 -16.31 -7.93 3.98
N ILE A 35 -15.63 -8.59 3.05
CA ILE A 35 -14.75 -9.73 3.32
C ILE A 35 -13.32 -9.25 3.13
N GLY A 36 -12.51 -9.23 4.21
CA GLY A 36 -11.08 -8.93 4.13
C GLY A 36 -10.29 -10.15 3.66
N LEU A 37 -9.41 -9.96 2.66
CA LEU A 37 -8.42 -10.92 2.20
C LEU A 37 -7.03 -10.38 2.53
N ALA A 38 -6.15 -11.20 3.08
CA ALA A 38 -4.81 -10.78 3.47
C ALA A 38 -3.72 -11.69 2.87
N PRO A 39 -2.50 -11.19 2.60
CA PRO A 39 -1.42 -11.98 2.00
C PRO A 39 -1.08 -13.27 2.75
N LEU A 40 -1.30 -13.31 4.08
CA LEU A 40 -1.02 -14.47 4.92
C LEU A 40 -2.19 -15.47 5.03
N ASP A 41 -3.29 -15.27 4.30
CA ASP A 41 -4.44 -16.20 4.33
C ASP A 41 -4.14 -17.50 3.59
N ASN A 42 -3.13 -17.52 2.74
CA ASN A 42 -2.72 -18.72 2.01
C ASN A 42 -1.68 -19.52 2.79
N THR A 43 -1.90 -20.84 2.85
CA THR A 43 -0.92 -21.77 3.42
C THR A 43 0.18 -22.03 2.41
N VAL A 44 1.40 -21.56 2.71
CA VAL A 44 2.60 -21.83 1.93
C VAL A 44 3.51 -22.76 2.73
N ASP A 45 3.99 -23.83 2.11
CA ASP A 45 4.95 -24.74 2.72
C ASP A 45 6.33 -24.07 2.84
N LEU A 46 6.65 -23.64 4.06
CA LEU A 46 7.91 -22.95 4.39
C LEU A 46 9.12 -23.89 4.51
N SER A 47 8.94 -25.22 4.39
CA SER A 47 10.03 -26.19 4.40
C SER A 47 10.74 -26.29 3.03
N GLN A 48 10.14 -25.74 1.99
CA GLN A 48 10.68 -25.75 0.62
C GLN A 48 11.89 -24.81 0.46
N PRO A 49 12.70 -24.99 -0.59
CA PRO A 49 13.76 -24.03 -0.94
C PRO A 49 13.21 -22.59 -1.07
N LYS A 50 13.95 -21.60 -0.58
CA LYS A 50 13.54 -20.18 -0.54
C LYS A 50 12.98 -19.65 -1.87
N GLN A 51 13.53 -20.13 -3.00
CA GLN A 51 13.05 -19.73 -4.32
C GLN A 51 11.62 -20.22 -4.58
N LEU A 52 11.30 -21.44 -4.20
CA LEU A 52 9.96 -22.01 -4.36
C LEU A 52 8.96 -21.35 -3.41
N ILE A 53 9.37 -21.08 -2.16
CA ILE A 53 8.55 -20.31 -1.20
C ILE A 53 8.19 -18.94 -1.79
N ARG A 54 9.18 -18.19 -2.30
CA ARG A 54 8.95 -16.88 -2.92
C ARG A 54 7.98 -16.95 -4.09
N GLN A 55 8.11 -17.95 -4.95
CA GLN A 55 7.20 -18.15 -6.10
C GLN A 55 5.77 -18.49 -5.63
N ALA A 56 5.64 -19.32 -4.60
CA ALA A 56 4.35 -19.71 -4.06
C ALA A 56 3.63 -18.51 -3.42
N ILE A 57 4.34 -17.70 -2.61
CA ILE A 57 3.78 -16.47 -2.01
C ILE A 57 3.31 -15.51 -3.10
N TYR A 58 4.15 -15.25 -4.11
CA TYR A 58 3.79 -14.37 -5.22
C TYR A 58 2.50 -14.83 -5.92
N LYS A 59 2.41 -16.11 -6.29
CA LYS A 59 1.23 -16.67 -6.95
C LYS A 59 -0.01 -16.55 -6.08
N ALA A 60 0.12 -16.83 -4.80
CA ALA A 60 -0.97 -16.76 -3.83
C ALA A 60 -1.50 -15.33 -3.68
N ASN A 61 -0.61 -14.34 -3.55
CA ASN A 61 -1.01 -12.93 -3.46
C ASN A 61 -1.67 -12.44 -4.74
N VAL A 62 -1.12 -12.79 -5.91
CA VAL A 62 -1.72 -12.46 -7.21
C VAL A 62 -3.14 -13.04 -7.31
N GLN A 63 -3.36 -14.28 -6.89
CA GLN A 63 -4.68 -14.89 -6.89
C GLN A 63 -5.66 -14.13 -5.97
N LEU A 64 -5.25 -13.79 -4.75
CA LEU A 64 -6.10 -13.02 -3.82
C LEU A 64 -6.45 -11.64 -4.40
N MET A 65 -5.49 -10.95 -5.02
CA MET A 65 -5.76 -9.68 -5.70
C MET A 65 -6.75 -9.84 -6.85
N GLN A 66 -6.67 -10.92 -7.62
CA GLN A 66 -7.63 -11.20 -8.70
C GLN A 66 -9.05 -11.46 -8.16
N GLU A 67 -9.17 -12.15 -7.03
CA GLU A 67 -10.43 -12.46 -6.37
C GLU A 67 -11.08 -11.25 -5.68
N ALA A 68 -10.28 -10.27 -5.27
CA ALA A 68 -10.78 -9.07 -4.60
C ALA A 68 -11.55 -8.16 -5.57
N ASP A 69 -12.52 -7.43 -5.05
CA ASP A 69 -13.23 -6.38 -5.78
C ASP A 69 -12.52 -5.03 -5.64
N ILE A 70 -11.89 -4.80 -4.48
CA ILE A 70 -11.27 -3.54 -4.08
C ILE A 70 -9.93 -3.84 -3.42
N LEU A 71 -8.94 -2.94 -3.56
CA LEU A 71 -7.75 -2.91 -2.72
C LEU A 71 -7.85 -1.78 -1.70
N CYS A 72 -7.55 -2.09 -0.42
CA CYS A 72 -7.28 -1.11 0.62
C CYS A 72 -5.81 -1.23 1.05
N VAL A 73 -5.07 -0.15 0.91
CA VAL A 73 -3.61 -0.15 0.93
C VAL A 73 -3.07 0.68 2.08
N ASN A 74 -2.33 0.06 3.00
CA ASN A 74 -1.50 0.76 3.97
C ASN A 74 -0.22 1.24 3.28
N LEU A 75 -0.18 2.52 2.90
CA LEU A 75 0.97 3.11 2.20
C LEU A 75 1.75 4.10 3.09
N ASN A 76 1.67 3.90 4.40
CA ASN A 76 2.52 4.64 5.33
C ASN A 76 3.99 4.36 5.07
N ALA A 77 4.84 5.29 5.53
CA ALA A 77 6.29 5.17 5.41
C ALA A 77 6.78 3.82 5.97
N PHE A 78 7.59 3.13 5.20
CA PHE A 78 8.19 1.87 5.56
C PHE A 78 9.69 2.07 5.83
N ARG A 79 10.58 1.44 5.08
CA ARG A 79 12.03 1.60 5.27
C ARG A 79 12.51 2.89 4.61
N HIS A 80 13.30 3.67 5.34
CA HIS A 80 13.88 4.94 4.85
C HIS A 80 12.84 5.98 4.37
N GLY A 81 11.61 5.91 4.90
CA GLY A 81 10.57 6.88 4.55
C GLY A 81 9.79 6.60 3.26
N GLU A 82 10.22 5.61 2.48
CA GLU A 82 9.56 5.22 1.24
C GLU A 82 8.47 4.16 1.47
N PRO A 83 7.45 4.08 0.62
CA PRO A 83 6.51 2.97 0.60
C PRO A 83 7.20 1.63 0.35
N ASP A 84 6.63 0.54 0.83
CA ASP A 84 7.09 -0.80 0.48
C ASP A 84 6.92 -1.07 -1.02
N SER A 85 8.00 -1.48 -1.68
CA SER A 85 8.02 -1.71 -3.13
C SER A 85 7.10 -2.84 -3.59
N GLY A 86 6.87 -3.85 -2.73
CA GLY A 86 5.90 -4.92 -3.00
C GLY A 86 4.48 -4.36 -3.02
N THR A 87 4.17 -3.50 -2.06
CA THR A 87 2.88 -2.81 -1.98
C THR A 87 2.63 -1.90 -3.20
N VAL A 88 3.65 -1.18 -3.66
CA VAL A 88 3.55 -0.36 -4.90
C VAL A 88 3.28 -1.23 -6.13
N PHE A 89 3.93 -2.41 -6.22
CA PHE A 89 3.61 -3.39 -7.26
C PHE A 89 2.15 -3.84 -7.21
N GLU A 90 1.62 -4.13 -6.02
CA GLU A 90 0.23 -4.56 -5.82
C GLU A 90 -0.77 -3.48 -6.26
N ILE A 91 -0.48 -2.21 -5.97
CA ILE A 91 -1.25 -1.05 -6.47
C ILE A 91 -1.31 -1.08 -8.01
N GLY A 92 -0.16 -1.08 -8.67
CA GLY A 92 -0.08 -1.06 -10.12
C GLY A 92 -0.77 -2.27 -10.77
N TYR A 93 -0.63 -3.46 -10.16
CA TYR A 93 -1.29 -4.66 -10.62
C TYR A 93 -2.82 -4.56 -10.52
N ALA A 94 -3.35 -4.06 -9.41
CA ALA A 94 -4.79 -3.88 -9.22
C ALA A 94 -5.38 -2.83 -10.16
N VAL A 95 -4.69 -1.71 -10.36
CA VAL A 95 -5.06 -0.67 -11.33
C VAL A 95 -5.14 -1.26 -12.74
N ALA A 96 -4.15 -2.06 -13.14
CA ALA A 96 -4.15 -2.73 -14.45
C ALA A 96 -5.30 -3.74 -14.62
N LEU A 97 -5.83 -4.29 -13.52
CA LEU A 97 -7.02 -5.14 -13.50
C LEU A 97 -8.34 -4.34 -13.47
N GLY A 98 -8.29 -3.00 -13.49
CA GLY A 98 -9.45 -2.12 -13.42
C GLY A 98 -10.14 -2.11 -12.06
N LYS A 99 -9.43 -2.45 -10.96
CA LYS A 99 -9.98 -2.45 -9.61
C LYS A 99 -9.88 -1.07 -8.98
N GLU A 100 -10.83 -0.76 -8.08
CA GLU A 100 -10.76 0.42 -7.23
C GLU A 100 -9.65 0.22 -6.18
N VAL A 101 -8.77 1.22 -6.05
CA VAL A 101 -7.66 1.20 -5.10
C VAL A 101 -7.77 2.38 -4.16
N TYR A 102 -7.92 2.11 -2.88
CA TYR A 102 -7.94 3.10 -1.80
C TYR A 102 -6.66 2.98 -0.97
N VAL A 103 -5.93 4.06 -0.91
CA VAL A 103 -4.70 4.18 -0.12
C VAL A 103 -5.02 4.95 1.17
N TYR A 104 -4.56 4.49 2.32
CA TYR A 104 -4.63 5.25 3.55
C TYR A 104 -3.25 5.49 4.14
N VAL A 105 -3.09 6.70 4.67
CA VAL A 105 -1.86 7.22 5.29
C VAL A 105 -2.20 8.05 6.52
N ASP A 106 -1.30 8.07 7.48
CA ASP A 106 -1.43 8.85 8.73
C ASP A 106 -0.90 10.29 8.61
N SER A 107 -0.28 10.64 7.48
CA SER A 107 0.29 11.95 7.22
C SER A 107 -0.08 12.45 5.82
N ALA A 108 -0.52 13.70 5.75
CA ALA A 108 -0.85 14.39 4.49
C ALA A 108 0.34 15.11 3.83
N GLN A 109 1.58 14.80 4.24
CA GLN A 109 2.77 15.44 3.70
C GLN A 109 2.96 15.13 2.23
N THR A 110 3.31 16.15 1.44
CA THR A 110 3.68 15.99 0.03
C THR A 110 5.01 15.23 -0.12
N MET A 111 5.28 14.74 -1.32
CA MET A 111 6.55 14.08 -1.62
C MET A 111 7.74 15.00 -1.37
N LEU A 112 7.65 16.28 -1.77
CA LEU A 112 8.68 17.28 -1.49
C LEU A 112 8.90 17.47 0.00
N GLU A 113 7.84 17.61 0.81
CA GLU A 113 7.95 17.77 2.26
C GLU A 113 8.61 16.56 2.92
N LYS A 114 8.19 15.34 2.55
CA LYS A 114 8.80 14.10 3.04
C LYS A 114 10.28 14.01 2.68
N THR A 115 10.64 14.29 1.42
CA THR A 115 12.04 14.23 0.98
C THR A 115 12.89 15.22 1.76
N ARG A 116 12.43 16.46 1.94
CA ARG A 116 13.15 17.49 2.72
C ARG A 116 13.29 17.14 4.20
N MET A 117 12.36 16.38 4.77
CA MET A 117 12.49 15.90 6.16
C MET A 117 13.57 14.83 6.31
N HIS A 118 13.76 13.98 5.29
CA HIS A 118 14.72 12.88 5.32
C HIS A 118 16.09 13.26 4.73
N ASP A 119 16.15 14.32 3.91
CA ASP A 119 17.37 14.79 3.29
C ASP A 119 17.56 16.31 3.51
N ALA A 120 18.43 16.65 4.47
CA ALA A 120 18.76 18.05 4.78
C ALA A 120 19.56 18.76 3.67
N GLN A 121 20.03 18.04 2.65
CA GLN A 121 20.79 18.60 1.52
C GLN A 121 19.90 19.04 0.37
N CYS A 122 18.59 18.89 0.47
CA CYS A 122 17.66 19.38 -0.54
C CYS A 122 17.83 20.87 -0.78
N VAL A 123 17.88 21.27 -2.04
CA VAL A 123 18.06 22.66 -2.47
C VAL A 123 17.15 23.03 -3.63
N CYS A 124 16.59 24.24 -3.62
CA CYS A 124 15.86 24.77 -4.76
C CYS A 124 16.82 25.57 -5.65
N LYS A 125 16.91 25.20 -6.93
CA LYS A 125 17.69 25.92 -7.96
C LYS A 125 16.76 26.25 -9.13
N ASP A 126 16.67 27.52 -9.47
CA ASP A 126 15.85 28.03 -10.59
C ASP A 126 14.39 27.53 -10.56
N GLY A 127 13.82 27.38 -9.35
CA GLY A 127 12.45 26.91 -9.16
C GLY A 127 12.30 25.38 -9.18
N VAL A 128 13.39 24.63 -9.28
CA VAL A 128 13.39 23.15 -9.26
C VAL A 128 14.03 22.65 -7.97
N TRP A 129 13.37 21.76 -7.26
CA TRP A 129 13.89 21.11 -6.07
C TRP A 129 14.76 19.90 -6.43
N LEU A 130 15.94 19.84 -5.82
CA LEU A 130 16.91 18.75 -5.96
C LEU A 130 17.17 18.12 -4.59
N ASP A 131 17.33 16.80 -4.54
CA ASP A 131 17.82 16.08 -3.37
C ASP A 131 19.35 16.21 -3.20
N GLY A 132 19.91 15.64 -2.14
CA GLY A 132 21.35 15.66 -1.87
C GLY A 132 22.21 14.96 -2.91
N ASN A 133 21.63 14.13 -3.77
CA ASN A 133 22.31 13.47 -4.88
C ASN A 133 22.18 14.28 -6.19
N GLY A 134 21.48 15.41 -6.18
CA GLY A 134 21.23 16.25 -7.34
C GLY A 134 20.11 15.74 -8.26
N LEU A 135 19.26 14.84 -7.78
CA LEU A 135 18.09 14.37 -8.52
C LEU A 135 16.89 15.30 -8.28
N ILE A 136 16.10 15.51 -9.33
CA ILE A 136 14.90 16.33 -9.25
C ILE A 136 13.87 15.63 -8.33
N ILE A 137 13.34 16.38 -7.37
CA ILE A 137 12.23 15.95 -6.53
C ILE A 137 10.94 16.32 -7.24
N GLU A 138 10.03 15.36 -7.37
CA GLU A 138 8.70 15.59 -7.93
C GLU A 138 7.89 16.52 -7.02
N ASP A 139 7.46 17.65 -7.56
CA ASP A 139 6.72 18.69 -6.82
C ASP A 139 5.41 19.03 -7.56
N PHE A 140 4.48 18.07 -7.54
CA PHE A 140 3.12 18.21 -8.07
C PHE A 140 2.07 18.25 -6.95
N GLU A 141 2.46 18.69 -5.74
CA GLU A 141 1.60 18.76 -4.55
C GLU A 141 1.04 17.40 -4.11
N GLY A 142 1.52 16.31 -4.71
CA GLY A 142 1.11 14.93 -4.39
C GLY A 142 1.80 14.37 -3.17
N MET A 143 1.12 13.46 -2.45
CA MET A 143 1.69 12.73 -1.32
C MET A 143 2.70 11.68 -1.77
N PHE A 144 2.57 11.17 -2.99
CA PHE A 144 3.40 10.13 -3.60
C PHE A 144 3.76 10.52 -5.03
N ASN A 145 4.56 9.68 -5.69
CA ASN A 145 4.78 9.80 -7.12
C ASN A 145 3.45 9.89 -7.89
N LEU A 146 3.43 10.70 -8.95
CA LEU A 146 2.24 10.99 -9.75
C LEU A 146 1.47 9.71 -10.18
N MET A 147 2.17 8.61 -10.46
CA MET A 147 1.54 7.35 -10.87
C MET A 147 0.64 6.77 -9.79
N ILE A 148 0.99 6.95 -8.52
CA ILE A 148 0.18 6.51 -7.38
C ILE A 148 -0.94 7.51 -7.12
N ASN A 149 -0.62 8.81 -7.09
CA ASN A 149 -1.61 9.85 -6.81
C ASN A 149 -2.77 9.82 -7.80
N GLU A 150 -2.48 9.71 -9.11
CA GLU A 150 -3.50 9.76 -10.16
C GLU A 150 -4.26 8.45 -10.34
N SER A 151 -3.71 7.32 -9.90
CA SER A 151 -4.34 6.01 -10.09
C SER A 151 -5.11 5.48 -8.88
N THR A 152 -5.05 6.19 -7.74
CA THR A 152 -5.64 5.72 -6.48
C THR A 152 -6.46 6.82 -5.79
N THR A 153 -7.35 6.41 -4.88
CA THR A 153 -8.02 7.34 -3.96
C THR A 153 -7.27 7.35 -2.65
N ILE A 154 -6.62 8.48 -2.32
CA ILE A 154 -5.81 8.63 -1.11
C ILE A 154 -6.65 9.23 0.02
N ILE A 155 -6.61 8.57 1.18
CA ILE A 155 -7.31 8.96 2.41
C ILE A 155 -6.26 9.25 3.48
N ASN A 156 -6.23 10.48 3.99
CA ASN A 156 -5.48 10.79 5.20
C ASN A 156 -6.28 10.28 6.41
N GLY A 157 -5.85 9.15 6.95
CA GLY A 157 -6.56 8.44 8.01
C GLY A 157 -6.16 6.96 8.09
N SER A 158 -7.11 6.14 8.45
CA SER A 158 -6.96 4.71 8.71
C SER A 158 -7.75 3.84 7.72
N LEU A 159 -7.57 2.51 7.82
CA LEU A 159 -8.44 1.56 7.11
C LEU A 159 -9.92 1.79 7.43
N GLU A 160 -10.24 2.17 8.68
CA GLU A 160 -11.63 2.41 9.08
C GLU A 160 -12.23 3.59 8.33
N ASP A 161 -11.45 4.65 8.07
CA ASP A 161 -11.91 5.82 7.32
C ASP A 161 -12.19 5.46 5.86
N VAL A 162 -11.38 4.59 5.25
CA VAL A 162 -11.66 4.02 3.93
C VAL A 162 -12.98 3.23 3.95
N LEU A 163 -13.16 2.35 4.93
CA LEU A 163 -14.35 1.50 5.00
C LEU A 163 -15.64 2.30 5.23
N ARG A 164 -15.57 3.45 5.91
CA ARG A 164 -16.71 4.38 6.05
C ARG A 164 -17.12 4.99 4.72
N ILE A 165 -16.17 5.28 3.84
CA ILE A 165 -16.44 5.85 2.51
C ILE A 165 -17.05 4.79 1.58
N LEU A 166 -16.63 3.52 1.73
CA LEU A 166 -17.09 2.41 0.90
C LEU A 166 -18.48 1.90 1.25
N LYS A 167 -19.00 2.21 2.45
CA LYS A 167 -20.30 1.75 2.97
C LYS A 167 -21.46 2.60 2.47
#